data_b2ec68d2341d5844807cffde5d84b57c
#
_entry.id   b2ec68d2341d5844807cffde5d84b57c
#
_cell.length_a   1.000
_cell.length_b   1.000
_cell.length_c   1.000
_cell.angle_alpha   90.00
_cell.angle_beta   90.00
_cell.angle_gamma   90.00
#
_symmetry.space_group_name_H-M   'P 1'
#
loop_
_entity.id
_entity.type
_entity.pdbx_description
1 polymer ?
#
loop_
_entity_poly.entity_id
_entity_poly.type
_entity_poly.pdbx_seq_one_letter_code
_entity_poly.pdbx_strand_id
1 'polypeptide(L)'
;MSGIVLWDFDGTLAERPGLWGACLHEVIREHEPGIHADADAFRPALRSRFPWHEPDVAHLDLCEPDAWWGRILPLLAEAFEAVGLPPERAAELAAHVRTRYVDPEVGWRVFADTVPALEALSERGWRHAVLSNHVPELERIVAGLGLDRHVDAVLCSAVTGYEKPHPEAYRAALALRRDAERAWMVGDNPVADVEGARAAGLSAILVRRNGTGLLDAARRILST
;
A
#
# COMPACT_ATOMS: atom_id res chain seq x y z
N MET A 1 -11.99 14.34 -22.95
CA MET A 1 -10.52 14.25 -22.78
C MET A 1 -10.27 13.10 -21.83
N SER A 2 -9.43 12.15 -22.25
CA SER A 2 -9.10 10.96 -21.46
C SER A 2 -7.75 11.13 -20.78
N GLY A 3 -7.55 10.44 -19.67
CA GLY A 3 -6.32 10.49 -18.91
C GLY A 3 -6.10 9.20 -18.12
N ILE A 4 -5.10 9.20 -17.26
CA ILE A 4 -4.87 8.14 -16.30
C ILE A 4 -4.87 8.69 -14.87
N VAL A 5 -5.48 7.97 -13.96
CA VAL A 5 -5.40 8.23 -12.52
C VAL A 5 -4.58 7.12 -11.89
N LEU A 6 -3.51 7.53 -11.21
CA LEU A 6 -2.71 6.67 -10.35
C LEU A 6 -3.29 6.76 -8.94
N TRP A 7 -3.59 5.63 -8.37
CA TRP A 7 -4.18 5.53 -7.03
C TRP A 7 -3.18 4.90 -6.08
N ASP A 8 -2.96 5.52 -4.94
CA ASP A 8 -2.41 4.78 -3.82
C ASP A 8 -3.42 3.73 -3.35
N PHE A 9 -2.96 2.69 -2.66
CA PHE A 9 -3.82 1.59 -2.24
C PHE A 9 -4.20 1.68 -0.77
N ASP A 10 -3.22 1.53 0.13
CA ASP A 10 -3.47 1.47 1.57
C ASP A 10 -3.77 2.85 2.15
N GLY A 11 -4.91 2.99 2.82
CA GLY A 11 -5.40 4.29 3.28
C GLY A 11 -6.07 5.13 2.17
N THR A 12 -6.16 4.64 0.93
CA THR A 12 -6.75 5.33 -0.21
C THR A 12 -7.90 4.54 -0.84
N LEU A 13 -7.63 3.42 -1.53
CA LEU A 13 -8.65 2.55 -2.14
C LEU A 13 -9.19 1.54 -1.14
N ALA A 14 -8.32 1.03 -0.28
CA ALA A 14 -8.64 0.07 0.76
C ALA A 14 -7.85 0.38 2.03
N GLU A 15 -8.20 -0.28 3.11
CA GLU A 15 -7.46 -0.20 4.38
C GLU A 15 -7.40 -1.55 5.07
N ARG A 16 -6.35 -1.73 5.87
CA ARG A 16 -6.27 -2.75 6.91
C ARG A 16 -6.16 -2.02 8.27
N PRO A 17 -7.24 -1.93 9.06
CA PRO A 17 -7.22 -1.19 10.31
C PRO A 17 -6.12 -1.65 11.25
N GLY A 18 -5.28 -0.70 11.70
CA GLY A 18 -4.13 -0.97 12.56
C GLY A 18 -2.93 -1.61 11.88
N LEU A 19 -3.02 -1.90 10.57
CA LEU A 19 -1.90 -2.37 9.73
C LEU A 19 -1.10 -3.52 10.37
N TRP A 20 0.22 -3.38 10.38
CA TRP A 20 1.15 -4.37 10.93
C TRP A 20 0.93 -4.67 12.41
N GLY A 21 0.70 -3.62 13.22
CA GLY A 21 0.46 -3.79 14.66
C GLY A 21 -0.76 -4.64 14.97
N ALA A 22 -1.86 -4.40 14.25
CA ALA A 22 -3.06 -5.23 14.40
C ALA A 22 -2.83 -6.66 13.92
N CYS A 23 -2.11 -6.85 12.81
CA CYS A 23 -1.80 -8.17 12.28
C CYS A 23 -0.94 -8.99 13.26
N LEU A 24 0.09 -8.39 13.87
CA LEU A 24 0.88 -9.04 14.92
C LEU A 24 0.02 -9.39 16.14
N HIS A 25 -0.84 -8.45 16.56
CA HIS A 25 -1.77 -8.69 17.68
C HIS A 25 -2.74 -9.85 17.40
N GLU A 26 -3.29 -9.93 16.20
CA GLU A 26 -4.16 -11.03 15.78
C GLU A 26 -3.42 -12.38 15.84
N VAL A 27 -2.19 -12.43 15.31
CA VAL A 27 -1.36 -13.64 15.31
C VAL A 27 -1.01 -14.08 16.71
N ILE A 28 -0.56 -13.16 17.60
CA ILE A 28 -0.20 -13.54 18.97
C ILE A 28 -1.42 -14.02 19.77
N ARG A 29 -2.57 -13.39 19.59
CA ARG A 29 -3.81 -13.83 20.22
C ARG A 29 -4.24 -15.24 19.82
N GLU A 30 -4.02 -15.59 18.57
CA GLU A 30 -4.40 -16.91 18.03
C GLU A 30 -3.45 -18.01 18.49
N HIS A 31 -2.14 -17.74 18.49
CA HIS A 31 -1.12 -18.74 18.71
C HIS A 31 -0.54 -18.75 20.14
N GLU A 32 -0.62 -17.62 20.86
CA GLU A 32 -0.06 -17.44 22.20
C GLU A 32 -1.06 -16.72 23.14
N PRO A 33 -2.22 -17.34 23.44
CA PRO A 33 -3.28 -16.68 24.20
C PRO A 33 -2.88 -16.31 25.65
N GLY A 34 -1.76 -16.84 26.13
CA GLY A 34 -1.18 -16.48 27.43
C GLY A 34 -0.35 -15.20 27.43
N ILE A 35 -0.03 -14.63 26.26
CA ILE A 35 0.72 -13.39 26.16
C ILE A 35 -0.25 -12.23 25.89
N HIS A 36 -0.27 -11.26 26.78
CA HIS A 36 -1.11 -10.08 26.70
C HIS A 36 -0.30 -8.91 26.11
N ALA A 37 -0.33 -8.78 24.76
CA ALA A 37 0.25 -7.66 24.05
C ALA A 37 -0.81 -7.06 23.13
N ASP A 38 -1.04 -5.75 23.24
CA ASP A 38 -1.90 -5.03 22.29
C ASP A 38 -1.12 -4.60 21.04
N ALA A 39 -1.83 -4.06 20.05
CA ALA A 39 -1.21 -3.62 18.79
C ALA A 39 -0.16 -2.51 19.01
N ASP A 40 -0.28 -1.71 20.04
CA ASP A 40 0.65 -0.62 20.36
C ASP A 40 1.98 -1.13 20.90
N ALA A 41 2.00 -2.31 21.53
CA ALA A 41 3.22 -2.94 22.03
C ALA A 41 4.24 -3.22 20.90
N PHE A 42 3.77 -3.43 19.68
CA PHE A 42 4.62 -3.70 18.51
C PHE A 42 5.15 -2.45 17.81
N ARG A 43 4.57 -1.26 18.08
CA ARG A 43 4.95 0.00 17.41
C ARG A 43 6.46 0.31 17.41
N PRO A 44 7.21 0.12 18.53
CA PRO A 44 8.63 0.46 18.54
C PRO A 44 9.43 -0.29 17.47
N ALA A 45 9.16 -1.58 17.27
CA ALA A 45 9.83 -2.40 16.28
C ALA A 45 9.44 -2.04 14.83
N LEU A 46 8.23 -1.53 14.63
CA LEU A 46 7.67 -1.24 13.29
C LEU A 46 7.98 0.16 12.76
N ARG A 47 8.69 1.02 13.52
CA ARG A 47 8.93 2.43 13.17
C ARG A 47 9.98 2.66 12.07
N SER A 48 10.77 1.67 11.76
CA SER A 48 11.89 1.79 10.82
C SER A 48 12.18 0.45 10.14
N ARG A 49 13.11 0.46 9.19
CA ARG A 49 13.66 -0.71 8.47
C ARG A 49 12.74 -1.34 7.42
N PHE A 50 11.50 -0.88 7.25
CA PHE A 50 10.76 -1.19 6.03
C PHE A 50 11.35 -0.40 4.86
N PRO A 51 11.31 -0.92 3.63
CA PRO A 51 11.84 -0.21 2.46
C PRO A 51 11.31 1.22 2.30
N TRP A 52 10.05 1.46 2.55
CA TRP A 52 9.44 2.80 2.49
C TRP A 52 9.90 3.79 3.56
N HIS A 53 10.71 3.38 4.54
CA HIS A 53 11.39 4.29 5.46
C HIS A 53 12.71 4.83 4.90
N GLU A 54 13.20 4.25 3.81
CA GLU A 54 14.41 4.64 3.09
C GLU A 54 14.07 4.92 1.61
N PRO A 55 13.13 5.84 1.33
CA PRO A 55 12.55 6.01 0.00
C PRO A 55 13.54 6.54 -1.05
N ASP A 56 14.65 7.13 -0.62
CA ASP A 56 15.72 7.60 -1.52
C ASP A 56 16.63 6.47 -2.01
N VAL A 57 16.48 5.27 -1.46
CA VAL A 57 17.27 4.08 -1.81
C VAL A 57 16.52 3.21 -2.81
N ALA A 58 17.20 2.79 -3.87
CA ALA A 58 16.67 1.77 -4.77
C ALA A 58 16.84 0.38 -4.15
N HIS A 59 15.75 -0.33 -3.92
CA HIS A 59 15.72 -1.66 -3.31
C HIS A 59 15.64 -2.77 -4.38
N LEU A 60 16.49 -2.70 -5.42
CA LEU A 60 16.45 -3.62 -6.56
C LEU A 60 16.78 -5.08 -6.18
N ASP A 61 17.49 -5.28 -5.09
CA ASP A 61 17.78 -6.59 -4.50
C ASP A 61 16.58 -7.23 -3.79
N LEU A 62 15.51 -6.45 -3.54
CA LEU A 62 14.29 -6.89 -2.86
C LEU A 62 13.09 -7.10 -3.81
N CYS A 63 13.27 -7.06 -5.13
CA CYS A 63 12.16 -7.15 -6.09
C CYS A 63 11.50 -8.54 -6.16
N GLU A 64 12.13 -9.57 -5.62
CA GLU A 64 11.54 -10.90 -5.49
C GLU A 64 10.84 -11.07 -4.14
N PRO A 65 9.65 -11.71 -4.07
CA PRO A 65 8.90 -11.84 -2.83
C PRO A 65 9.69 -12.45 -1.68
N ASP A 66 10.48 -13.49 -1.92
CA ASP A 66 11.25 -14.14 -0.87
C ASP A 66 12.41 -13.27 -0.38
N ALA A 67 13.02 -12.46 -1.24
CA ALA A 67 14.04 -11.50 -0.84
C ALA A 67 13.41 -10.38 0.02
N TRP A 68 12.26 -9.85 -0.40
CA TRP A 68 11.52 -8.82 0.34
C TRP A 68 11.12 -9.33 1.73
N TRP A 69 10.49 -10.49 1.81
CA TRP A 69 10.09 -11.07 3.08
C TRP A 69 11.29 -11.51 3.93
N GLY A 70 12.39 -11.93 3.30
CA GLY A 70 13.65 -12.19 4.00
C GLY A 70 14.19 -10.98 4.76
N ARG A 71 13.95 -9.76 4.26
CA ARG A 71 14.25 -8.49 4.95
C ARG A 71 13.27 -8.19 6.08
N ILE A 72 11.98 -8.51 5.92
CA ILE A 72 10.92 -8.09 6.84
C ILE A 72 10.65 -9.10 7.96
N LEU A 73 10.71 -10.39 7.70
CA LEU A 73 10.42 -11.42 8.71
C LEU A 73 11.28 -11.29 9.97
N PRO A 74 12.61 -11.02 9.91
CA PRO A 74 13.41 -10.77 11.10
C PRO A 74 12.91 -9.57 11.94
N LEU A 75 12.45 -8.50 11.28
CA LEU A 75 11.87 -7.34 11.96
C LEU A 75 10.59 -7.69 12.71
N LEU A 76 9.73 -8.52 12.11
CA LEU A 76 8.50 -8.98 12.75
C LEU A 76 8.79 -9.97 13.90
N ALA A 77 9.83 -10.80 13.75
CA ALA A 77 10.28 -11.68 14.84
C ALA A 77 10.78 -10.86 16.03
N GLU A 78 11.62 -9.85 15.82
CA GLU A 78 12.06 -8.93 16.87
C GLU A 78 10.89 -8.24 17.58
N ALA A 79 9.80 -7.93 16.86
CA ALA A 79 8.60 -7.38 17.48
C ALA A 79 7.93 -8.37 18.44
N PHE A 80 7.92 -9.67 18.11
CA PHE A 80 7.43 -10.72 18.99
C PHE A 80 8.37 -11.00 20.18
N GLU A 81 9.70 -10.97 19.96
CA GLU A 81 10.69 -11.08 21.05
C GLU A 81 10.52 -9.94 22.07
N ALA A 82 10.23 -8.72 21.61
CA ALA A 82 10.03 -7.57 22.46
C ALA A 82 8.83 -7.72 23.43
N VAL A 83 7.88 -8.61 23.14
CA VAL A 83 6.75 -8.92 24.01
C VAL A 83 6.94 -10.24 24.78
N GLY A 84 8.16 -10.80 24.77
CA GLY A 84 8.57 -11.91 25.63
C GLY A 84 8.60 -13.30 24.98
N LEU A 85 8.45 -13.38 23.65
CA LEU A 85 8.61 -14.68 22.97
C LEU A 85 10.09 -15.06 22.79
N PRO A 86 10.41 -16.37 22.91
CA PRO A 86 11.74 -16.84 22.56
C PRO A 86 11.98 -16.74 21.03
N PRO A 87 13.25 -16.53 20.58
CA PRO A 87 13.58 -16.25 19.18
C PRO A 87 13.02 -17.25 18.17
N GLU A 88 13.11 -18.54 18.47
CA GLU A 88 12.60 -19.60 17.58
C GLU A 88 11.08 -19.47 17.37
N ARG A 89 10.33 -19.24 18.45
CA ARG A 89 8.89 -19.08 18.38
C ARG A 89 8.47 -17.76 17.73
N ALA A 90 9.21 -16.70 17.98
CA ALA A 90 9.03 -15.40 17.33
C ALA A 90 9.18 -15.49 15.80
N ALA A 91 10.19 -16.23 15.32
CA ALA A 91 10.41 -16.47 13.89
C ALA A 91 9.25 -17.27 13.25
N GLU A 92 8.73 -18.29 13.92
CA GLU A 92 7.55 -19.03 13.46
C GLU A 92 6.33 -18.10 13.33
N LEU A 93 6.05 -17.29 14.35
CA LEU A 93 4.90 -16.37 14.32
C LEU A 93 5.06 -15.28 13.27
N ALA A 94 6.27 -14.81 12.98
CA ALA A 94 6.53 -13.88 11.90
C ALA A 94 6.06 -14.44 10.53
N ALA A 95 6.26 -15.73 10.28
CA ALA A 95 5.75 -16.37 9.06
C ALA A 95 4.20 -16.38 8.99
N HIS A 96 3.51 -16.54 10.12
CA HIS A 96 2.05 -16.44 10.19
C HIS A 96 1.57 -15.01 9.89
N VAL A 97 2.34 -13.97 10.30
CA VAL A 97 2.04 -12.58 9.94
C VAL A 97 2.05 -12.38 8.43
N ARG A 98 3.07 -12.91 7.71
CA ARG A 98 3.10 -12.87 6.24
C ARG A 98 1.81 -13.44 5.66
N THR A 99 1.47 -14.67 6.02
CA THR A 99 0.30 -15.37 5.51
C THR A 99 -0.99 -14.57 5.73
N ARG A 100 -1.17 -14.04 6.94
CA ARG A 100 -2.36 -13.27 7.33
C ARG A 100 -2.43 -11.90 6.67
N TYR A 101 -1.30 -11.20 6.55
CA TYR A 101 -1.26 -9.85 5.99
C TYR A 101 -1.61 -9.83 4.51
N VAL A 102 -1.17 -10.83 3.76
CA VAL A 102 -1.39 -10.93 2.31
C VAL A 102 -2.72 -11.59 1.93
N ASP A 103 -3.50 -12.04 2.90
CA ASP A 103 -4.81 -12.62 2.67
C ASP A 103 -5.87 -11.52 2.47
N PRO A 104 -6.46 -11.37 1.28
CA PRO A 104 -7.44 -10.32 1.02
C PRO A 104 -8.73 -10.49 1.83
N GLU A 105 -9.06 -11.71 2.28
CA GLU A 105 -10.26 -12.00 3.07
C GLU A 105 -10.07 -11.67 4.56
N VAL A 106 -8.81 -11.43 4.98
CA VAL A 106 -8.46 -11.21 6.39
C VAL A 106 -8.02 -9.77 6.63
N GLY A 107 -8.90 -8.98 7.22
CA GLY A 107 -8.60 -7.64 7.74
C GLY A 107 -8.57 -6.52 6.68
N TRP A 108 -8.50 -6.83 5.39
CA TRP A 108 -8.60 -5.83 4.33
C TRP A 108 -10.06 -5.47 4.05
N ARG A 109 -10.31 -4.20 3.77
CA ARG A 109 -11.64 -3.72 3.37
C ARG A 109 -11.52 -2.55 2.38
N VAL A 110 -12.32 -2.58 1.34
CA VAL A 110 -12.43 -1.50 0.36
C VAL A 110 -13.26 -0.37 0.95
N PHE A 111 -12.85 0.88 0.77
CA PHE A 111 -13.67 2.01 1.17
C PHE A 111 -14.93 2.11 0.32
N ALA A 112 -16.05 2.51 0.92
CA ALA A 112 -17.35 2.54 0.27
C ALA A 112 -17.42 3.45 -0.98
N ASP A 113 -16.57 4.47 -1.06
CA ASP A 113 -16.50 5.40 -2.18
C ASP A 113 -15.48 5.01 -3.26
N THR A 114 -14.75 3.90 -3.09
CA THR A 114 -13.70 3.46 -4.02
C THR A 114 -14.29 3.09 -5.38
N VAL A 115 -15.13 2.05 -5.43
CA VAL A 115 -15.73 1.59 -6.69
C VAL A 115 -16.56 2.69 -7.36
N PRO A 116 -17.43 3.42 -6.64
CA PRO A 116 -18.15 4.54 -7.25
C PRO A 116 -17.27 5.63 -7.87
N ALA A 117 -16.10 5.92 -7.28
CA ALA A 117 -15.18 6.93 -7.82
C ALA A 117 -14.46 6.42 -9.08
N LEU A 118 -14.03 5.15 -9.09
CA LEU A 118 -13.41 4.51 -10.25
C LEU A 118 -14.40 4.45 -11.44
N GLU A 119 -15.63 4.02 -11.20
CA GLU A 119 -16.68 3.94 -12.22
C GLU A 119 -17.03 5.30 -12.81
N ALA A 120 -17.23 6.33 -11.97
CA ALA A 120 -17.54 7.68 -12.43
C ALA A 120 -16.46 8.27 -13.36
N LEU A 121 -15.20 7.93 -13.13
CA LEU A 121 -14.08 8.32 -13.98
C LEU A 121 -14.00 7.46 -15.24
N SER A 122 -14.19 6.13 -15.12
CA SER A 122 -14.20 5.19 -16.25
C SER A 122 -15.27 5.54 -17.29
N GLU A 123 -16.48 5.93 -16.86
CA GLU A 123 -17.57 6.40 -17.73
C GLU A 123 -17.19 7.63 -18.58
N ARG A 124 -16.18 8.37 -18.15
CA ARG A 124 -15.64 9.54 -18.87
C ARG A 124 -14.33 9.25 -19.59
N GLY A 125 -13.96 7.95 -19.73
CA GLY A 125 -12.81 7.49 -20.46
C GLY A 125 -11.48 7.63 -19.71
N TRP A 126 -11.49 7.81 -18.41
CA TRP A 126 -10.29 7.76 -17.58
C TRP A 126 -9.87 6.31 -17.32
N ARG A 127 -8.57 6.08 -17.35
CA ARG A 127 -7.94 4.82 -17.02
C ARG A 127 -7.41 4.84 -15.59
N HIS A 128 -7.21 3.68 -15.00
CA HIS A 128 -6.78 3.57 -13.61
C HIS A 128 -5.58 2.64 -13.48
N ALA A 129 -4.63 3.00 -12.64
CA ALA A 129 -3.59 2.12 -12.17
C ALA A 129 -3.33 2.34 -10.69
N VAL A 130 -2.94 1.29 -9.99
CA VAL A 130 -2.46 1.40 -8.60
C VAL A 130 -0.96 1.70 -8.62
N LEU A 131 -0.51 2.64 -7.79
CA LEU A 131 0.89 2.93 -7.51
C LEU A 131 1.07 3.04 -6.00
N SER A 132 1.59 2.01 -5.37
CA SER A 132 1.65 1.92 -3.91
C SER A 132 2.97 1.36 -3.36
N ASN A 133 3.40 1.91 -2.23
CA ASN A 133 4.46 1.36 -1.40
C ASN A 133 3.86 0.21 -0.58
N HIS A 134 4.12 -1.02 -0.98
CA HIS A 134 3.40 -2.17 -0.43
C HIS A 134 4.21 -3.48 -0.50
N VAL A 135 3.66 -4.55 0.10
CA VAL A 135 4.21 -5.91 -0.02
C VAL A 135 4.13 -6.45 -1.45
N PRO A 136 4.98 -7.40 -1.85
CA PRO A 136 5.01 -7.92 -3.22
C PRO A 136 3.68 -8.49 -3.72
N GLU A 137 2.85 -9.00 -2.83
CA GLU A 137 1.56 -9.62 -3.14
C GLU A 137 0.41 -8.61 -3.36
N LEU A 138 0.70 -7.32 -3.52
CA LEU A 138 -0.33 -6.29 -3.70
C LEU A 138 -1.30 -6.60 -4.83
N GLU A 139 -0.82 -7.08 -5.97
CA GLU A 139 -1.69 -7.43 -7.10
C GLU A 139 -2.72 -8.50 -6.72
N ARG A 140 -2.30 -9.51 -5.94
CA ARG A 140 -3.20 -10.56 -5.41
C ARG A 140 -4.22 -9.98 -4.43
N ILE A 141 -3.80 -9.04 -3.58
CA ILE A 141 -4.71 -8.38 -2.63
C ILE A 141 -5.75 -7.56 -3.40
N VAL A 142 -5.34 -6.77 -4.39
CA VAL A 142 -6.22 -5.98 -5.25
C VAL A 142 -7.24 -6.87 -5.96
N ALA A 143 -6.80 -8.01 -6.51
CA ALA A 143 -7.67 -8.97 -7.18
C ALA A 143 -8.65 -9.65 -6.19
N GLY A 144 -8.19 -10.08 -5.03
CA GLY A 144 -9.02 -10.70 -4.01
C GLY A 144 -10.11 -9.77 -3.45
N LEU A 145 -9.87 -8.46 -3.48
CA LEU A 145 -10.84 -7.43 -3.14
C LEU A 145 -11.76 -7.05 -4.32
N GLY A 146 -11.59 -7.66 -5.49
CA GLY A 146 -12.39 -7.43 -6.69
C GLY A 146 -12.13 -6.07 -7.35
N LEU A 147 -10.97 -5.46 -7.09
CA LEU A 147 -10.60 -4.17 -7.68
C LEU A 147 -9.85 -4.32 -9.02
N ASP A 148 -9.37 -5.52 -9.35
CA ASP A 148 -8.65 -5.83 -10.59
C ASP A 148 -9.45 -5.50 -11.86
N ARG A 149 -10.77 -5.65 -11.82
CA ARG A 149 -11.67 -5.28 -12.92
C ARG A 149 -11.80 -3.77 -13.17
N HIS A 150 -11.34 -2.96 -12.23
CA HIS A 150 -11.42 -1.49 -12.29
C HIS A 150 -10.07 -0.83 -12.57
N VAL A 151 -8.97 -1.58 -12.55
CA VAL A 151 -7.62 -1.04 -12.77
C VAL A 151 -6.89 -1.79 -13.88
N ASP A 152 -6.13 -1.06 -14.69
CA ASP A 152 -5.39 -1.62 -15.83
C ASP A 152 -4.04 -2.21 -15.41
N ALA A 153 -3.50 -1.77 -14.28
CA ALA A 153 -2.21 -2.20 -13.77
C ALA A 153 -2.05 -1.94 -12.27
N VAL A 154 -1.21 -2.72 -11.63
CA VAL A 154 -0.76 -2.54 -10.25
C VAL A 154 0.76 -2.40 -10.25
N LEU A 155 1.24 -1.24 -9.82
CA LEU A 155 2.66 -0.93 -9.65
C LEU A 155 2.96 -0.94 -8.14
N CYS A 156 3.64 -1.97 -7.70
CA CYS A 156 4.05 -2.16 -6.31
C CYS A 156 5.53 -1.84 -6.15
N SER A 157 5.89 -1.05 -5.15
CA SER A 157 7.28 -0.70 -4.85
C SER A 157 8.15 -1.93 -4.60
N ALA A 158 7.63 -2.92 -3.89
CA ALA A 158 8.34 -4.18 -3.63
C ALA A 158 8.64 -5.00 -4.91
N VAL A 159 7.99 -4.70 -6.03
CA VAL A 159 8.24 -5.34 -7.33
C VAL A 159 9.11 -4.46 -8.22
N THR A 160 8.96 -3.14 -8.13
CA THR A 160 9.74 -2.20 -8.94
C THR A 160 11.08 -1.81 -8.32
N GLY A 161 11.24 -2.01 -7.01
CA GLY A 161 12.42 -1.61 -6.23
C GLY A 161 12.48 -0.13 -5.90
N TYR A 162 11.41 0.63 -6.15
CA TYR A 162 11.38 2.08 -5.91
C TYR A 162 10.15 2.48 -5.10
N GLU A 163 10.39 3.03 -3.91
CA GLU A 163 9.35 3.55 -3.03
C GLU A 163 8.96 4.98 -3.43
N LYS A 164 7.67 5.33 -3.41
CA LYS A 164 7.27 6.75 -3.45
C LYS A 164 7.84 7.47 -2.20
N PRO A 165 8.40 8.67 -2.30
CA PRO A 165 8.39 9.60 -3.44
C PRO A 165 9.58 9.48 -4.43
N HIS A 166 10.31 8.37 -4.50
CA HIS A 166 11.41 8.22 -5.45
C HIS A 166 10.94 8.49 -6.90
N PRO A 167 11.64 9.30 -7.71
CA PRO A 167 11.21 9.66 -9.07
C PRO A 167 10.94 8.47 -9.99
N GLU A 168 11.71 7.39 -9.86
CA GLU A 168 11.57 6.19 -10.66
C GLU A 168 10.23 5.47 -10.44
N ALA A 169 9.65 5.54 -9.23
CA ALA A 169 8.32 4.98 -8.97
C ALA A 169 7.26 5.63 -9.88
N TYR A 170 7.32 6.96 -10.03
CA TYR A 170 6.39 7.69 -10.91
C TYR A 170 6.75 7.53 -12.39
N ARG A 171 8.03 7.40 -12.74
CA ARG A 171 8.45 7.20 -14.13
C ARG A 171 7.87 5.90 -14.70
N ALA A 172 7.90 4.81 -13.93
CA ALA A 172 7.27 3.55 -14.31
C ALA A 172 5.76 3.70 -14.51
N ALA A 173 5.10 4.44 -13.62
CA ALA A 173 3.66 4.72 -13.70
C ALA A 173 3.31 5.63 -14.89
N LEU A 174 4.13 6.63 -15.19
CA LEU A 174 3.95 7.52 -16.34
C LEU A 174 4.11 6.79 -17.69
N ALA A 175 4.86 5.69 -17.74
CA ALA A 175 4.94 4.86 -18.94
C ALA A 175 3.58 4.23 -19.31
N LEU A 176 2.67 4.06 -18.36
CA LEU A 176 1.30 3.61 -18.62
C LEU A 176 0.41 4.68 -19.26
N ARG A 177 0.83 5.95 -19.26
CA ARG A 177 0.05 7.08 -19.78
C ARG A 177 -0.25 6.93 -21.28
N ARG A 178 0.64 6.28 -22.05
CA ARG A 178 0.52 6.16 -23.52
C ARG A 178 0.26 7.53 -24.14
N ASP A 179 -0.85 7.68 -24.88
CA ASP A 179 -1.26 8.92 -25.53
C ASP A 179 -2.16 9.82 -24.64
N ALA A 180 -2.32 9.47 -23.35
CA ALA A 180 -3.12 10.27 -22.44
C ALA A 180 -2.40 11.58 -22.08
N GLU A 181 -3.02 12.72 -22.36
CA GLU A 181 -2.44 14.04 -22.10
C GLU A 181 -2.36 14.35 -20.59
N ARG A 182 -3.23 13.73 -19.79
CA ARG A 182 -3.45 14.08 -18.39
C ARG A 182 -3.19 12.88 -17.49
N ALA A 183 -2.47 13.14 -16.40
CA ALA A 183 -2.21 12.15 -15.36
C ALA A 183 -2.36 12.76 -13.96
N TRP A 184 -3.06 12.04 -13.10
CA TRP A 184 -3.29 12.42 -11.71
C TRP A 184 -2.75 11.35 -10.78
N MET A 185 -2.25 11.78 -9.62
CA MET A 185 -2.03 10.92 -8.45
C MET A 185 -3.07 11.25 -7.38
N VAL A 186 -3.70 10.25 -6.82
CA VAL A 186 -4.65 10.36 -5.71
C VAL A 186 -4.19 9.44 -4.59
N GLY A 187 -3.95 9.99 -3.42
CA GLY A 187 -3.49 9.22 -2.27
C GLY A 187 -3.63 9.97 -0.96
N ASP A 188 -3.35 9.29 0.16
CA ASP A 188 -3.52 9.83 1.51
C ASP A 188 -2.21 10.37 2.12
N ASN A 189 -1.07 10.11 1.49
CA ASN A 189 0.23 10.54 1.99
C ASN A 189 0.67 11.87 1.34
N PRO A 190 0.81 12.96 2.12
CA PRO A 190 1.15 14.27 1.58
C PRO A 190 2.54 14.28 0.89
N VAL A 191 3.50 13.50 1.38
CA VAL A 191 4.85 13.44 0.80
C VAL A 191 4.88 12.47 -0.37
N ALA A 192 4.52 11.21 -0.14
CA ALA A 192 4.60 10.15 -1.15
C ALA A 192 3.62 10.36 -2.31
N ASP A 193 2.39 10.82 -2.07
CA ASP A 193 1.38 10.88 -3.13
C ASP A 193 1.19 12.29 -3.71
N VAL A 194 1.53 13.33 -2.94
CA VAL A 194 1.27 14.71 -3.40
C VAL A 194 2.56 15.40 -3.80
N GLU A 195 3.54 15.52 -2.91
CA GLU A 195 4.78 16.24 -3.19
C GLU A 195 5.61 15.49 -4.24
N GLY A 196 5.81 14.16 -4.05
CA GLY A 196 6.53 13.33 -4.99
C GLY A 196 5.90 13.28 -6.37
N ALA A 197 4.57 13.14 -6.45
CA ALA A 197 3.85 13.16 -7.72
C ALA A 197 4.00 14.51 -8.45
N ARG A 198 3.90 15.63 -7.73
CA ARG A 198 4.09 16.97 -8.31
C ARG A 198 5.52 17.17 -8.79
N ALA A 199 6.50 16.70 -8.05
CA ALA A 199 7.90 16.74 -8.47
C ALA A 199 8.14 15.93 -9.76
N ALA A 200 7.37 14.86 -9.96
CA ALA A 200 7.36 14.07 -11.18
C ALA A 200 6.47 14.65 -12.31
N GLY A 201 5.90 15.86 -12.14
CA GLY A 201 5.07 16.54 -13.15
C GLY A 201 3.62 16.07 -13.24
N LEU A 202 3.12 15.37 -12.22
CA LEU A 202 1.73 14.94 -12.12
C LEU A 202 0.88 15.98 -11.39
N SER A 203 -0.39 16.06 -11.73
CA SER A 203 -1.39 16.65 -10.83
C SER A 203 -1.64 15.71 -9.65
N ALA A 204 -1.90 16.23 -8.45
CA ALA A 204 -2.09 15.39 -7.27
C ALA A 204 -3.21 15.89 -6.36
N ILE A 205 -3.95 14.94 -5.78
CA ILE A 205 -5.02 15.19 -4.81
C ILE A 205 -4.77 14.38 -3.55
N LEU A 206 -4.70 15.09 -2.41
CA LEU A 206 -4.70 14.46 -1.09
C LEU A 206 -6.13 14.09 -0.71
N VAL A 207 -6.32 12.85 -0.26
CA VAL A 207 -7.63 12.33 0.19
C VAL A 207 -7.56 11.81 1.63
N ARG A 208 -8.69 11.49 2.22
CA ARG A 208 -8.87 10.90 3.56
C ARG A 208 -8.47 11.83 4.71
N ARG A 209 -7.23 12.31 4.75
CA ARG A 209 -6.69 13.09 5.87
C ARG A 209 -7.30 14.48 6.04
N ASN A 210 -7.83 15.05 4.99
CA ASN A 210 -8.41 16.42 4.97
C ASN A 210 -9.94 16.42 4.80
N GLY A 211 -10.59 15.27 4.99
CA GLY A 211 -12.02 15.09 4.79
C GLY A 211 -12.44 14.95 3.32
N THR A 212 -11.51 15.01 2.36
CA THR A 212 -11.78 14.78 0.94
C THR A 212 -11.94 13.29 0.67
N GLY A 213 -13.08 12.85 0.16
CA GLY A 213 -13.34 11.48 -0.28
C GLY A 213 -12.90 11.24 -1.73
N LEU A 214 -12.94 9.98 -2.18
CA LEU A 214 -12.56 9.64 -3.56
C LEU A 214 -13.57 10.18 -4.58
N LEU A 215 -14.85 10.28 -4.23
CA LEU A 215 -15.86 10.92 -5.10
C LEU A 215 -15.61 12.43 -5.28
N ASP A 216 -15.06 13.11 -4.26
CA ASP A 216 -14.65 14.52 -4.39
C ASP A 216 -13.44 14.64 -5.30
N ALA A 217 -12.47 13.74 -5.17
CA ALA A 217 -11.33 13.68 -6.06
C ALA A 217 -11.76 13.43 -7.52
N ALA A 218 -12.66 12.48 -7.75
CA ALA A 218 -13.21 12.19 -9.08
C ALA A 218 -13.91 13.41 -9.68
N ARG A 219 -14.79 14.10 -8.91
CA ARG A 219 -15.44 15.34 -9.36
C ARG A 219 -14.42 16.42 -9.76
N ARG A 220 -13.38 16.60 -8.96
CA ARG A 220 -12.31 17.56 -9.24
C ARG A 220 -11.55 17.22 -10.53
N ILE A 221 -11.20 15.96 -10.74
CA ILE A 221 -10.53 15.49 -11.96
C ILE A 221 -11.40 15.75 -13.19
N LEU A 222 -12.70 15.48 -13.10
CA LEU A 222 -13.65 15.66 -14.21
C LEU A 222 -13.94 17.12 -14.53
N SER A 223 -13.73 18.05 -13.60
CA SER A 223 -13.97 19.48 -13.79
C SER A 223 -12.80 20.24 -14.41
N THR A 224 -11.67 19.60 -14.61
CA THR A 224 -10.46 20.18 -15.20
C THR A 224 -10.30 19.79 -16.67
#